data_bc81eb3344a3edeffcb5a60c9f3b6431
#
_entry.id   bc81eb3344a3edeffcb5a60c9f3b6431
#
_cell.length_a   1.000
_cell.length_b   1.000
_cell.length_c   1.000
_cell.angle_alpha   90.00
_cell.angle_beta   90.00
_cell.angle_gamma   90.00
#
_symmetry.space_group_name_H-M   'P 1'
#
loop_
_entity.id
_entity.type
_entity.pdbx_description
1 polymer ?
#
loop_
_entity_poly.entity_id
_entity_poly.type
_entity_poly.pdbx_seq_one_letter_code
_entity_poly.pdbx_strand_id
1 'polypeptide(L)'
;MLERNFQAKLKKELKEMFPGCIVTKNDANDIQGLPDLTIFYKDKWATLECKKSANEKKRPNQEYYVDKMNEMSFSRFIYPENKEKILNELQQTVKS
;
A
#
# COMPACT_ATOMS: atom_id res chain seq x y z
N MET A 1 15.53 8.26 -4.47
CA MET A 1 14.17 8.42 -5.04
C MET A 1 13.27 9.10 -4.02
N LEU A 2 12.51 10.09 -4.45
CA LEU A 2 11.54 10.73 -3.57
C LEU A 2 10.33 9.81 -3.38
N GLU A 3 9.77 9.83 -2.18
CA GLU A 3 8.61 8.99 -1.83
C GLU A 3 7.43 9.21 -2.78
N ARG A 4 7.12 10.47 -3.13
CA ARG A 4 6.01 10.77 -4.04
C ARG A 4 6.23 10.19 -5.43
N ASN A 5 7.49 10.11 -5.90
CA ASN A 5 7.79 9.50 -7.19
C ASN A 5 7.57 7.99 -7.12
N PHE A 6 7.93 7.38 -6.01
CA PHE A 6 7.69 5.98 -5.77
C PHE A 6 6.18 5.70 -5.74
N GLN A 7 5.40 6.53 -5.04
CA GLN A 7 3.94 6.38 -5.00
C GLN A 7 3.31 6.50 -6.38
N ALA A 8 3.73 7.48 -7.18
CA ALA A 8 3.17 7.69 -8.51
C ALA A 8 3.42 6.49 -9.40
N LYS A 9 4.64 5.96 -9.37
CA LYS A 9 5.01 4.78 -10.16
C LYS A 9 4.24 3.55 -9.69
N LEU A 10 4.12 3.39 -8.38
CA LEU A 10 3.39 2.28 -7.77
C LEU A 10 1.92 2.29 -8.18
N LYS A 11 1.28 3.46 -8.16
CA LYS A 11 -0.12 3.58 -8.57
C LYS A 11 -0.30 3.13 -10.02
N LYS A 12 0.63 3.50 -10.89
CA LYS A 12 0.58 3.09 -12.29
C LYS A 12 0.73 1.57 -12.42
N GLU A 13 1.68 0.99 -11.70
CA GLU A 13 1.89 -0.46 -11.73
C GLU A 13 0.67 -1.22 -11.21
N LEU A 14 0.04 -0.72 -10.15
CA LEU A 14 -1.16 -1.35 -9.60
C LEU A 14 -2.30 -1.37 -10.62
N LYS A 15 -2.48 -0.26 -11.35
CA LYS A 15 -3.52 -0.19 -12.37
C LYS A 15 -3.26 -1.15 -13.53
N GLU A 16 -2.01 -1.40 -13.86
CA GLU A 16 -1.64 -2.36 -14.90
C GLU A 16 -1.84 -3.80 -14.43
N MET A 17 -1.49 -4.07 -13.15
CA MET A 17 -1.63 -5.42 -12.58
C MET A 17 -3.09 -5.82 -12.33
N PHE A 18 -3.92 -4.87 -11.97
CA PHE A 18 -5.32 -5.11 -11.58
C PHE A 18 -6.25 -4.25 -12.43
N PRO A 19 -6.50 -4.66 -13.68
CA PRO A 19 -7.36 -3.88 -14.58
C PRO A 19 -8.75 -3.65 -13.98
N GLY A 20 -9.19 -2.40 -13.98
CA GLY A 20 -10.46 -2.01 -13.39
C GLY A 20 -10.39 -1.67 -11.91
N CYS A 21 -9.22 -1.75 -11.28
CA CYS A 21 -9.08 -1.37 -9.88
C CYS A 21 -9.20 0.15 -9.70
N ILE A 22 -9.50 0.54 -8.47
CA ILE A 22 -9.49 1.94 -8.05
C ILE A 22 -8.37 2.09 -7.03
N VAL A 23 -7.46 3.04 -7.25
CA VAL A 23 -6.39 3.35 -6.31
C VAL A 23 -6.60 4.76 -5.80
N THR A 24 -6.73 4.91 -4.47
CA THR A 24 -6.91 6.21 -3.85
C THR A 24 -5.73 6.52 -2.94
N LYS A 25 -5.40 7.79 -2.84
CA LYS A 25 -4.44 8.27 -1.84
C LYS A 25 -5.23 8.74 -0.63
N ASN A 26 -4.90 8.19 0.54
CA ASN A 26 -5.62 8.52 1.77
C ASN A 26 -5.14 9.85 2.34
N ASP A 27 -6.08 10.61 2.94
CA ASP A 27 -5.78 11.92 3.52
C ASP A 27 -5.18 11.74 4.93
N ALA A 28 -3.91 12.12 5.08
CA ALA A 28 -3.21 12.04 6.36
C ALA A 28 -3.74 13.04 7.39
N ASN A 29 -4.52 14.04 6.96
CA ASN A 29 -5.09 15.03 7.88
C ASN A 29 -6.32 14.51 8.60
N ASP A 30 -6.95 13.45 8.10
CA ASP A 30 -8.12 12.86 8.74
C ASP A 30 -7.70 11.91 9.86
N ILE A 31 -6.94 10.87 9.51
CA ILE A 31 -6.43 9.91 10.50
C ILE A 31 -4.92 9.81 10.34
N GLN A 32 -4.20 10.21 11.38
CA GLN A 32 -2.74 10.13 11.35
C GLN A 32 -2.29 8.67 11.40
N GLY A 33 -1.36 8.33 10.50
CA GLY A 33 -0.81 6.98 10.44
C GLY A 33 -1.56 6.03 9.54
N LEU A 34 -2.68 6.47 8.96
CA LEU A 34 -3.40 5.65 7.98
C LEU A 34 -2.50 5.41 6.76
N PRO A 35 -2.47 4.18 6.20
CA PRO A 35 -1.63 3.91 5.03
C PRO A 35 -1.91 4.85 3.85
N ASP A 36 -0.86 5.14 3.08
CA ASP A 36 -0.91 6.15 2.00
C ASP A 36 -1.90 5.83 0.90
N LEU A 37 -1.98 4.56 0.51
CA LEU A 37 -2.78 4.15 -0.64
C LEU A 37 -3.77 3.06 -0.27
N THR A 38 -4.97 3.14 -0.88
CA THR A 38 -5.92 2.04 -0.84
C THR A 38 -6.19 1.58 -2.27
N ILE A 39 -6.18 0.27 -2.49
CA ILE A 39 -6.59 -0.32 -3.76
C ILE A 39 -7.88 -1.09 -3.55
N PHE A 40 -8.86 -0.85 -4.43
CA PHE A 40 -10.12 -1.59 -4.47
C PHE A 40 -10.15 -2.39 -5.76
N TYR A 41 -10.30 -3.70 -5.65
CA TYR A 41 -10.33 -4.58 -6.81
C TYR A 41 -11.43 -5.62 -6.64
N LYS A 42 -12.48 -5.50 -7.45
CA LYS A 42 -13.67 -6.35 -7.33
C LYS A 42 -14.26 -6.20 -5.92
N ASP A 43 -14.42 -7.29 -5.17
CA ASP A 43 -14.97 -7.27 -3.82
C ASP A 43 -13.90 -7.18 -2.72
N LYS A 44 -12.65 -6.92 -3.10
CA LYS A 44 -11.53 -6.91 -2.16
C LYS A 44 -10.86 -5.54 -2.09
N TRP A 45 -10.16 -5.30 -0.99
CA TRP A 45 -9.41 -4.07 -0.81
C TRP A 45 -8.09 -4.37 -0.09
N ALA A 46 -7.14 -3.47 -0.27
CA ALA A 46 -5.85 -3.54 0.41
C ALA A 46 -5.28 -2.15 0.59
N THR A 47 -4.40 -1.98 1.57
CA THR A 47 -3.72 -0.71 1.79
C THR A 47 -2.22 -0.90 1.80
N LEU A 48 -1.51 0.15 1.38
CA LEU A 48 -0.05 0.15 1.30
C LEU A 48 0.48 1.44 1.89
N GLU A 49 1.38 1.30 2.86
CA GLU A 49 2.10 2.43 3.44
C GLU A 49 3.46 2.54 2.74
N CYS A 50 3.65 3.62 1.99
CA CYS A 50 4.84 3.80 1.18
C CYS A 50 5.99 4.38 2.00
N LYS A 51 7.16 3.77 1.88
CA LYS A 51 8.40 4.25 2.45
C LYS A 51 9.42 4.41 1.33
N LYS A 52 10.37 5.34 1.48
CA LYS A 52 11.37 5.58 0.44
C LYS A 52 12.48 4.53 0.44
N SER A 53 12.65 3.81 1.57
CA SER A 53 13.64 2.74 1.67
C SER A 53 13.32 1.85 2.87
N ALA A 54 13.99 0.68 2.93
CA ALA A 54 13.86 -0.25 4.04
C ALA A 54 14.29 0.38 5.38
N ASN A 55 15.15 1.39 5.33
CA ASN A 55 15.71 2.03 6.53
C ASN A 55 14.86 3.20 7.03
N GLU A 56 13.86 3.62 6.29
CA GLU A 56 13.00 4.71 6.73
C GLU A 56 12.23 4.30 7.98
N LYS A 57 12.21 5.18 8.98
CA LYS A 57 11.58 4.91 10.27
C LYS A 57 10.06 4.68 10.11
N LYS A 58 9.57 3.64 10.75
CA LYS A 58 8.14 3.36 10.86
C LYS A 58 7.63 3.96 12.17
N ARG A 59 6.64 4.83 12.08
CA ARG A 59 6.08 5.48 13.26
C ARG A 59 5.08 4.54 13.93
N PRO A 60 4.90 4.63 15.28
CA PRO A 60 4.00 3.71 15.98
C PRO A 60 2.57 3.69 15.45
N ASN A 61 2.01 4.85 15.10
CA ASN A 61 0.65 4.90 14.56
C ASN A 61 0.58 4.28 13.16
N GLN A 62 1.64 4.39 12.35
CA GLN A 62 1.69 3.72 11.04
C GLN A 62 1.72 2.20 11.22
N GLU A 63 2.53 1.71 12.16
CA GLU A 63 2.58 0.28 12.45
C GLU A 63 1.23 -0.23 12.95
N TYR A 64 0.56 0.56 13.80
CA TYR A 64 -0.76 0.20 14.31
C TYR A 64 -1.77 -0.01 13.17
N TYR A 65 -1.86 0.96 12.25
CA TYR A 65 -2.85 0.86 11.17
C TYR A 65 -2.50 -0.19 10.12
N VAL A 66 -1.21 -0.37 9.81
CA VAL A 66 -0.82 -1.44 8.91
C VAL A 66 -1.21 -2.80 9.51
N ASP A 67 -0.91 -3.02 10.79
CA ASP A 67 -1.26 -4.27 11.45
C ASP A 67 -2.76 -4.48 11.52
N LYS A 68 -3.49 -3.44 11.93
CA LYS A 68 -4.95 -3.51 12.08
C LYS A 68 -5.64 -3.80 10.74
N MET A 69 -5.23 -3.09 9.69
CA MET A 69 -5.84 -3.26 8.37
C MET A 69 -5.41 -4.58 7.72
N ASN A 70 -4.23 -5.10 8.08
CA ASN A 70 -3.83 -6.42 7.62
C ASN A 70 -4.69 -7.52 8.24
N GLU A 71 -5.15 -7.33 9.47
CA GLU A 71 -6.09 -8.27 10.07
C GLU A 71 -7.44 -8.24 9.36
N MET A 72 -7.87 -7.06 8.89
CA MET A 72 -9.15 -6.90 8.21
C MET A 72 -9.11 -7.38 6.77
N SER A 73 -8.01 -7.16 6.06
CA SER A 73 -7.84 -7.54 4.67
C SER A 73 -6.35 -7.74 4.39
N PHE A 74 -5.71 -6.77 3.71
CA PHE A 74 -4.29 -6.83 3.38
C PHE A 74 -3.68 -5.45 3.58
N SER A 75 -2.59 -5.35 4.34
CA SER A 75 -1.88 -4.10 4.51
C SER A 75 -0.40 -4.35 4.72
N ARG A 76 0.44 -3.56 4.08
CA ARG A 76 1.90 -3.72 4.14
C ARG A 76 2.60 -2.38 4.05
N PHE A 77 3.78 -2.30 4.66
CA PHE A 77 4.76 -1.30 4.29
C PHE A 77 5.38 -1.71 2.97
N ILE A 78 5.51 -0.77 2.03
CA ILE A 78 6.10 -1.05 0.73
C ILE A 78 7.15 0.01 0.41
N TYR A 79 8.30 -0.45 -0.06
CA TYR A 79 9.44 0.40 -0.42
C TYR A 79 10.18 -0.28 -1.58
N PRO A 80 11.12 0.42 -2.24
CA PRO A 80 11.76 -0.15 -3.44
C PRO A 80 12.35 -1.54 -3.23
N GLU A 81 12.95 -1.81 -2.07
CA GLU A 81 13.62 -3.08 -1.82
C GLU A 81 12.68 -4.27 -1.66
N ASN A 82 11.42 -4.04 -1.24
CA ASN A 82 10.46 -5.13 -1.05
C ASN A 82 9.28 -5.08 -2.04
N LYS A 83 9.29 -4.14 -2.97
CA LYS A 83 8.14 -3.88 -3.84
C LYS A 83 7.67 -5.14 -4.58
N GLU A 84 8.58 -5.87 -5.21
CA GLU A 84 8.20 -7.05 -5.97
C GLU A 84 7.57 -8.11 -5.09
N LYS A 85 8.16 -8.34 -3.92
CA LYS A 85 7.63 -9.31 -2.96
C LYS A 85 6.21 -8.94 -2.53
N ILE A 86 6.01 -7.68 -2.16
CA ILE A 86 4.71 -7.21 -1.67
C ILE A 86 3.66 -7.26 -2.78
N LEU A 87 4.01 -6.86 -4.01
CA LEU A 87 3.08 -6.92 -5.13
C LEU A 87 2.69 -8.36 -5.48
N ASN A 88 3.62 -9.31 -5.35
CA ASN A 88 3.30 -10.72 -5.54
C ASN A 88 2.33 -11.22 -4.47
N GLU A 89 2.56 -10.86 -3.21
CA GLU A 89 1.66 -11.23 -2.11
C GLU A 89 0.27 -10.63 -2.31
N LEU A 90 0.22 -9.37 -2.71
CA LEU A 90 -1.04 -8.69 -2.99
C LEU A 90 -1.80 -9.38 -4.12
N GLN A 91 -1.11 -9.71 -5.21
CA GLN A 91 -1.72 -10.37 -6.35
C GLN A 91 -2.31 -11.72 -5.96
N GLN A 92 -1.59 -12.51 -5.17
CA GLN A 92 -2.10 -13.78 -4.69
C GLN A 92 -3.32 -13.63 -3.81
N THR A 93 -3.34 -12.58 -2.99
CA THR A 93 -4.44 -12.35 -2.05
C THR A 93 -5.70 -11.85 -2.75
N VAL A 94 -5.59 -10.85 -3.64
CA VAL A 94 -6.78 -10.21 -4.23
C VAL A 94 -7.28 -10.90 -5.48
N LYS A 95 -6.48 -11.77 -6.10
CA LYS A 95 -6.89 -12.54 -7.29
C LYS A 95 -7.26 -13.99 -6.96
N SER A 96 -7.10 -14.38 -5.72
CA SER A 96 -7.46 -15.73 -5.30
C SER A 96 -8.96 -15.90 -5.10
#